data_45a87fa53ea12c1d2d8216865ac9cb45
#
_entry.id   45a87fa53ea12c1d2d8216865ac9cb45
#
_cell.length_a   1.000
_cell.length_b   1.000
_cell.length_c   1.000
_cell.angle_alpha   90.00
_cell.angle_beta   90.00
_cell.angle_gamma   90.00
#
_symmetry.space_group_name_H-M   'P 1'
#
loop_
_entity.id
_entity.type
_entity.pdbx_description
1 polymer ?
#
loop_
_entity_poly.entity_id
_entity_poly.type
_entity_poly.pdbx_seq_one_letter_code
_entity_poly.pdbx_strand_id
1 'polypeptide(L)'
;MKFKTLVVSVFAALSTAAGAQAQTVVKVGSTPTGSPFTFLDTKTNSIEGVMVDIVKAVGKEAGFEVQIEPMAFSALIGSLTSKRIDIVSAAMFITPQRQQVVSFSEPVYRYGEGLMVLKTDNKEYKSFADMQGMTVGVQVGTAFVEPIQKSGVFKEVKLYDNPPDMMRDANAGRIQGGFMDFPIAAYILTQGNYPNLKMAQSYQPTVMGSLGLATRKDDTALLDRINKALTKLKADGSIDRILKKWGLGA
;
A
#
# COMPACT_ATOMS: atom_id res chain seq x y z
N MET A 1 51.48 18.25 70.30
CA MET A 1 50.46 18.71 69.37
C MET A 1 50.54 17.83 68.16
N LYS A 2 49.52 16.98 67.85
CA LYS A 2 49.49 16.06 66.77
C LYS A 2 48.51 16.63 65.73
N PHE A 3 48.99 17.05 64.55
CA PHE A 3 48.16 17.45 63.40
C PHE A 3 47.61 16.21 62.74
N LYS A 4 46.32 16.09 62.65
CA LYS A 4 45.62 15.08 61.80
C LYS A 4 45.32 15.69 60.46
N THR A 5 45.94 15.15 59.44
CA THR A 5 45.69 15.51 58.04
C THR A 5 44.40 14.80 57.54
N LEU A 6 43.42 15.57 57.17
CA LEU A 6 42.14 15.09 56.58
C LEU A 6 42.27 14.99 55.08
N VAL A 7 42.26 13.77 54.52
CA VAL A 7 42.25 13.53 53.04
C VAL A 7 40.81 13.51 52.64
N VAL A 8 40.37 14.52 51.85
CA VAL A 8 39.06 14.59 51.24
C VAL A 8 39.19 13.95 49.84
N SER A 9 38.64 12.74 49.69
CA SER A 9 38.52 12.06 48.40
C SER A 9 37.30 12.60 47.65
N VAL A 10 37.53 13.37 46.59
CA VAL A 10 36.47 13.82 45.67
C VAL A 10 36.18 12.68 44.68
N PHE A 11 35.07 12.01 44.86
CA PHE A 11 34.51 11.07 43.84
C PHE A 11 33.84 11.89 42.72
N ALA A 12 34.51 12.01 41.58
CA ALA A 12 33.90 12.55 40.38
C ALA A 12 32.96 11.49 39.80
N ALA A 13 31.65 11.65 39.98
CA ALA A 13 30.64 10.86 39.30
C ALA A 13 30.56 11.30 37.85
N LEU A 14 31.14 10.53 36.92
CA LEU A 14 30.89 10.66 35.50
C LEU A 14 29.44 10.19 35.21
N SER A 15 28.52 11.15 35.16
CA SER A 15 27.17 10.92 34.61
C SER A 15 27.28 10.72 33.11
N THR A 16 27.28 9.47 32.66
CA THR A 16 27.03 9.14 31.23
C THR A 16 25.59 9.49 30.88
N ALA A 17 25.36 10.70 30.40
CA ALA A 17 24.12 11.06 29.76
C ALA A 17 24.04 10.23 28.48
N ALA A 18 23.37 9.07 28.51
CA ALA A 18 22.91 8.37 27.34
C ALA A 18 21.92 9.30 26.67
N GLY A 19 22.39 10.06 25.67
CA GLY A 19 21.54 10.91 24.85
C GLY A 19 20.49 10.02 24.18
N ALA A 20 19.23 10.11 24.61
CA ALA A 20 18.10 9.55 23.90
C ALA A 20 18.09 10.23 22.52
N GLN A 21 18.64 9.58 21.52
CA GLN A 21 18.60 10.07 20.15
C GLN A 21 17.14 10.00 19.72
N ALA A 22 16.49 11.15 19.60
CA ALA A 22 15.10 11.22 19.14
C ALA A 22 15.01 10.51 17.81
N GLN A 23 14.20 9.46 17.74
CA GLN A 23 14.04 8.67 16.52
C GLN A 23 13.41 9.56 15.45
N THR A 24 14.00 9.59 14.26
CA THR A 24 13.48 10.40 13.14
C THR A 24 12.07 9.91 12.77
N VAL A 25 11.09 10.81 12.81
CA VAL A 25 9.72 10.51 12.36
C VAL A 25 9.65 10.62 10.84
N VAL A 26 9.16 9.57 10.19
CA VAL A 26 8.97 9.48 8.73
C VAL A 26 7.48 9.44 8.44
N LYS A 27 6.99 10.40 7.64
CA LYS A 27 5.58 10.50 7.24
C LYS A 27 5.27 9.57 6.08
N VAL A 28 4.28 8.72 6.26
CA VAL A 28 3.93 7.66 5.30
C VAL A 28 2.51 7.84 4.79
N GLY A 29 2.36 8.14 3.50
CA GLY A 29 1.05 8.23 2.86
C GLY A 29 0.44 6.85 2.62
N SER A 30 -0.79 6.65 3.09
CA SER A 30 -1.56 5.41 2.93
C SER A 30 -3.03 5.71 2.63
N THR A 31 -3.71 4.77 1.94
CA THR A 31 -5.13 4.95 1.61
C THR A 31 -6.03 4.33 2.70
N PRO A 32 -7.22 4.90 2.95
CA PRO A 32 -8.14 4.34 3.94
C PRO A 32 -9.10 3.27 3.37
N THR A 33 -9.02 2.89 2.09
CA THR A 33 -10.09 2.16 1.38
C THR A 33 -9.64 0.93 0.58
N GLY A 34 -8.41 0.46 0.77
CA GLY A 34 -7.83 -0.66 0.01
C GLY A 34 -7.58 -1.92 0.84
N SER A 35 -8.59 -2.42 1.59
CA SER A 35 -8.46 -3.67 2.36
C SER A 35 -8.08 -4.86 1.47
N PRO A 36 -7.15 -5.74 1.88
CA PRO A 36 -6.47 -5.81 3.17
C PRO A 36 -5.13 -5.05 3.22
N PHE A 37 -4.75 -4.29 2.17
CA PHE A 37 -3.43 -3.65 2.11
C PHE A 37 -3.34 -2.41 3.00
N THR A 38 -4.30 -1.49 2.86
CA THR A 38 -4.43 -0.29 3.69
C THR A 38 -5.91 0.08 3.83
N PHE A 39 -6.40 0.20 5.05
CA PHE A 39 -7.80 0.57 5.31
C PHE A 39 -7.93 1.25 6.67
N LEU A 40 -8.98 2.06 6.82
CA LEU A 40 -9.33 2.64 8.10
C LEU A 40 -10.03 1.59 8.97
N ASP A 41 -9.40 1.22 10.08
CA ASP A 41 -10.08 0.48 11.14
C ASP A 41 -10.93 1.46 11.96
N THR A 42 -12.25 1.29 11.89
CA THR A 42 -13.21 2.17 12.57
C THR A 42 -13.22 2.02 14.09
N LYS A 43 -12.66 0.93 14.62
CA LYS A 43 -12.57 0.69 16.08
C LYS A 43 -11.40 1.45 16.69
N THR A 44 -10.26 1.46 16.00
CA THR A 44 -9.04 2.10 16.46
C THR A 44 -8.85 3.51 15.88
N ASN A 45 -9.66 3.85 14.86
CA ASN A 45 -9.54 5.08 14.05
C ASN A 45 -8.13 5.26 13.46
N SER A 46 -7.47 4.16 13.12
CA SER A 46 -6.14 4.13 12.52
C SER A 46 -6.14 3.42 11.18
N ILE A 47 -5.18 3.78 10.32
CA ILE A 47 -4.94 3.02 9.09
C ILE A 47 -4.18 1.74 9.43
N GLU A 48 -4.72 0.61 9.00
CA GLU A 48 -4.16 -0.72 9.20
C GLU A 48 -4.03 -1.47 7.87
N GLY A 49 -3.41 -2.64 7.90
CA GLY A 49 -3.28 -3.54 6.76
C GLY A 49 -1.85 -3.98 6.47
N VAL A 50 -1.72 -4.81 5.44
CA VAL A 50 -0.46 -5.41 5.02
C VAL A 50 0.64 -4.37 4.84
N MET A 51 0.36 -3.32 4.08
CA MET A 51 1.38 -2.31 3.76
C MET A 51 1.74 -1.44 4.96
N VAL A 52 0.82 -1.28 5.92
CA VAL A 52 1.09 -0.61 7.19
C VAL A 52 1.99 -1.46 8.07
N ASP A 53 1.70 -2.76 8.19
CA ASP A 53 2.54 -3.70 8.95
C ASP A 53 3.95 -3.78 8.34
N ILE A 54 4.07 -3.84 7.01
CA ILE A 54 5.36 -3.86 6.32
C ILE A 54 6.16 -2.58 6.59
N VAL A 55 5.56 -1.39 6.41
CA VAL A 55 6.30 -0.14 6.59
C VAL A 55 6.67 0.10 8.06
N LYS A 56 5.85 -0.33 9.01
CA LYS A 56 6.19 -0.31 10.46
C LYS A 56 7.35 -1.26 10.77
N ALA A 57 7.35 -2.48 10.21
CA ALA A 57 8.47 -3.41 10.36
C ALA A 57 9.77 -2.85 9.75
N VAL A 58 9.67 -2.24 8.57
CA VAL A 58 10.79 -1.54 7.92
C VAL A 58 11.29 -0.39 8.80
N GLY A 59 10.40 0.45 9.33
CA GLY A 59 10.77 1.58 10.21
C GLY A 59 11.52 1.11 11.45
N LYS A 60 11.03 0.05 12.10
CA LYS A 60 11.69 -0.56 13.27
C LYS A 60 13.10 -1.05 12.92
N GLU A 61 13.25 -1.77 11.82
CA GLU A 61 14.54 -2.34 11.38
C GLU A 61 15.51 -1.23 10.90
N ALA A 62 15.00 -0.23 10.19
CA ALA A 62 15.77 0.89 9.66
C ALA A 62 16.01 2.02 10.68
N GLY A 63 15.43 1.95 11.90
CA GLY A 63 15.65 2.92 12.98
C GLY A 63 14.92 4.25 12.80
N PHE A 64 13.67 4.24 12.29
CA PHE A 64 12.80 5.42 12.22
C PHE A 64 11.38 5.11 12.73
N GLU A 65 10.71 6.12 13.23
CA GLU A 65 9.29 6.05 13.60
C GLU A 65 8.40 6.32 12.40
N VAL A 66 7.30 5.56 12.27
CA VAL A 66 6.34 5.67 11.16
C VAL A 66 5.11 6.43 11.62
N GLN A 67 4.84 7.56 10.96
CA GLN A 67 3.60 8.32 11.09
C GLN A 67 2.75 8.13 9.84
N ILE A 68 1.60 7.46 9.97
CA ILE A 68 0.70 7.21 8.82
C ILE A 68 -0.19 8.43 8.57
N GLU A 69 -0.18 8.90 7.32
CA GLU A 69 -0.99 10.01 6.82
C GLU A 69 -2.04 9.47 5.83
N PRO A 70 -3.34 9.46 6.20
CA PRO A 70 -4.39 8.98 5.30
C PRO A 70 -4.63 9.97 4.16
N MET A 71 -4.71 9.45 2.93
CA MET A 71 -5.01 10.26 1.75
C MET A 71 -5.56 9.43 0.59
N ALA A 72 -6.17 10.10 -0.40
CA ALA A 72 -6.63 9.45 -1.63
C ALA A 72 -5.44 8.87 -2.44
N PHE A 73 -5.65 7.75 -3.13
CA PHE A 73 -4.61 7.09 -3.91
C PHE A 73 -4.00 8.01 -4.97
N SER A 74 -4.84 8.78 -5.68
CA SER A 74 -4.42 9.74 -6.70
C SER A 74 -3.53 10.88 -6.17
N ALA A 75 -3.61 11.20 -4.87
CA ALA A 75 -2.83 12.25 -4.24
C ALA A 75 -1.44 11.82 -3.76
N LEU A 76 -1.17 10.50 -3.67
CA LEU A 76 0.03 9.96 -3.04
C LEU A 76 1.34 10.45 -3.68
N ILE A 77 1.49 10.30 -5.00
CA ILE A 77 2.72 10.70 -5.71
C ILE A 77 2.93 12.21 -5.61
N GLY A 78 1.86 13.02 -5.80
CA GLY A 78 1.94 14.47 -5.65
C GLY A 78 2.33 14.90 -4.24
N SER A 79 1.82 14.22 -3.20
CA SER A 79 2.18 14.48 -1.79
C SER A 79 3.64 14.09 -1.49
N LEU A 80 4.14 13.01 -2.10
CA LEU A 80 5.52 12.57 -1.96
C LEU A 80 6.50 13.57 -2.62
N THR A 81 6.24 13.96 -3.86
CA THR A 81 7.11 14.88 -4.61
C THR A 81 7.10 16.30 -4.03
N SER A 82 5.99 16.74 -3.43
CA SER A 82 5.89 18.02 -2.71
C SER A 82 6.41 17.97 -1.26
N LYS A 83 7.01 16.87 -0.83
CA LYS A 83 7.59 16.68 0.52
C LYS A 83 6.57 16.75 1.67
N ARG A 84 5.28 16.53 1.39
CA ARG A 84 4.25 16.42 2.43
C ARG A 84 4.32 15.08 3.18
N ILE A 85 4.78 14.04 2.49
CA ILE A 85 5.11 12.72 3.01
C ILE A 85 6.50 12.30 2.52
N ASP A 86 7.08 11.30 3.16
CA ASP A 86 8.42 10.79 2.85
C ASP A 86 8.39 9.43 2.17
N ILE A 87 7.36 8.63 2.45
CA ILE A 87 7.14 7.29 1.88
C ILE A 87 5.69 7.18 1.41
N VAL A 88 5.46 6.46 0.32
CA VAL A 88 4.14 5.91 -0.04
C VAL A 88 4.10 4.43 0.31
N SER A 89 3.12 4.03 1.12
CA SER A 89 2.83 2.63 1.46
C SER A 89 1.34 2.36 1.28
N ALA A 90 0.91 2.04 0.05
CA ALA A 90 -0.50 1.97 -0.33
C ALA A 90 -0.78 0.98 -1.47
N ALA A 91 -0.12 -0.17 -1.49
CA ALA A 91 -0.24 -1.17 -2.56
C ALA A 91 0.00 -0.60 -3.97
N MET A 92 0.94 0.34 -4.09
CA MET A 92 1.24 1.01 -5.35
C MET A 92 2.13 0.14 -6.23
N PHE A 93 1.69 -0.13 -7.47
CA PHE A 93 2.49 -0.86 -8.46
C PHE A 93 3.73 -0.06 -8.87
N ILE A 94 4.85 -0.75 -8.92
CA ILE A 94 6.09 -0.28 -9.55
C ILE A 94 5.87 -0.28 -11.06
N THR A 95 5.87 0.91 -11.68
CA THR A 95 5.74 1.04 -13.14
C THR A 95 6.82 1.94 -13.71
N PRO A 96 7.27 1.73 -14.96
CA PRO A 96 8.25 2.60 -15.60
C PRO A 96 7.85 4.08 -15.58
N GLN A 97 6.57 4.38 -15.77
CA GLN A 97 6.05 5.74 -15.76
C GLN A 97 6.21 6.39 -14.38
N ARG A 98 5.85 5.68 -13.29
CA ARG A 98 6.04 6.18 -11.91
C ARG A 98 7.51 6.33 -11.55
N GLN A 99 8.37 5.40 -12.03
CA GLN A 99 9.80 5.45 -11.81
C GLN A 99 10.50 6.66 -12.47
N GLN A 100 9.83 7.36 -13.37
CA GLN A 100 10.35 8.64 -13.89
C GLN A 100 10.34 9.75 -12.84
N VAL A 101 9.40 9.71 -11.89
CA VAL A 101 9.18 10.79 -10.91
C VAL A 101 9.45 10.41 -9.46
N VAL A 102 9.41 9.12 -9.13
CA VAL A 102 9.69 8.58 -7.78
C VAL A 102 10.61 7.36 -7.87
N SER A 103 11.21 6.99 -6.75
CA SER A 103 11.96 5.73 -6.61
C SER A 103 11.14 4.72 -5.84
N PHE A 104 11.36 3.43 -6.09
CA PHE A 104 10.69 2.35 -5.39
C PHE A 104 11.70 1.44 -4.70
N SER A 105 11.29 0.89 -3.58
CA SER A 105 11.99 -0.19 -2.91
C SER A 105 11.98 -1.48 -3.74
N GLU A 106 12.72 -2.49 -3.28
CA GLU A 106 12.52 -3.87 -3.71
C GLU A 106 11.04 -4.28 -3.56
N PRO A 107 10.53 -5.14 -4.49
CA PRO A 107 9.16 -5.61 -4.45
C PRO A 107 8.82 -6.35 -3.16
N VAL A 108 7.63 -6.14 -2.62
CA VAL A 108 7.14 -6.84 -1.41
C VAL A 108 6.01 -7.84 -1.69
N TYR A 109 5.27 -7.66 -2.79
CA TYR A 109 4.21 -8.55 -3.22
C TYR A 109 3.92 -8.37 -4.70
N ARG A 110 3.19 -9.31 -5.35
CA ARG A 110 2.85 -9.24 -6.77
C ARG A 110 1.47 -9.81 -7.03
N TYR A 111 0.69 -9.13 -7.85
CA TYR A 111 -0.62 -9.59 -8.33
C TYR A 111 -1.03 -8.85 -9.62
N GLY A 112 -2.21 -9.19 -10.16
CA GLY A 112 -2.84 -8.47 -11.27
C GLY A 112 -4.18 -7.87 -10.89
N GLU A 113 -4.79 -7.12 -11.81
CA GLU A 113 -6.16 -6.68 -11.63
C GLU A 113 -7.11 -7.87 -11.72
N GLY A 114 -8.25 -7.73 -11.05
CA GLY A 114 -9.38 -8.62 -11.17
C GLY A 114 -10.58 -7.88 -11.75
N LEU A 115 -11.49 -8.63 -12.33
CA LEU A 115 -12.78 -8.14 -12.83
C LEU A 115 -13.89 -8.57 -11.87
N MET A 116 -14.69 -7.61 -11.41
CA MET A 116 -15.95 -7.86 -10.69
C MET A 116 -17.13 -7.63 -11.64
N VAL A 117 -18.13 -8.51 -11.53
CA VAL A 117 -19.40 -8.43 -12.28
C VAL A 117 -20.56 -8.77 -11.37
N LEU A 118 -21.80 -8.54 -11.83
CA LEU A 118 -22.99 -8.98 -11.11
C LEU A 118 -23.03 -10.51 -11.01
N LYS A 119 -23.56 -11.06 -9.91
CA LYS A 119 -23.77 -12.51 -9.74
C LYS A 119 -24.70 -13.09 -10.76
N THR A 120 -25.66 -12.29 -11.24
CA THR A 120 -26.64 -12.65 -12.27
C THR A 120 -26.02 -12.68 -13.68
N ASP A 121 -24.83 -12.11 -13.85
CA ASP A 121 -24.10 -12.20 -15.11
C ASP A 121 -23.41 -13.56 -15.21
N ASN A 122 -23.88 -14.39 -16.15
CA ASN A 122 -23.40 -15.74 -16.39
C ASN A 122 -22.42 -15.82 -17.57
N LYS A 123 -22.05 -14.68 -18.14
CA LYS A 123 -21.05 -14.62 -19.21
C LYS A 123 -19.66 -14.90 -18.67
N GLU A 124 -18.87 -15.66 -19.43
CA GLU A 124 -17.44 -15.83 -19.15
C GLU A 124 -16.66 -14.68 -19.79
N TYR A 125 -15.75 -14.13 -19.00
CA TYR A 125 -14.84 -13.07 -19.41
C TYR A 125 -13.41 -13.56 -19.21
N LYS A 126 -12.64 -13.67 -20.28
CA LYS A 126 -11.23 -14.08 -20.24
C LYS A 126 -10.28 -12.90 -20.42
N SER A 127 -10.73 -11.89 -21.18
CA SER A 127 -9.95 -10.71 -21.55
C SER A 127 -10.84 -9.49 -21.72
N PHE A 128 -10.28 -8.32 -21.99
CA PHE A 128 -11.04 -7.11 -22.33
C PHE A 128 -11.94 -7.31 -23.56
N ALA A 129 -11.50 -8.10 -24.57
CA ALA A 129 -12.26 -8.31 -25.80
C ALA A 129 -13.65 -8.90 -25.53
N ASP A 130 -13.80 -9.71 -24.49
CA ASP A 130 -15.10 -10.32 -24.15
C ASP A 130 -16.11 -9.33 -23.57
N MET A 131 -15.64 -8.10 -23.24
CA MET A 131 -16.41 -7.04 -22.60
C MET A 131 -16.74 -5.88 -23.56
N GLN A 132 -16.70 -6.12 -24.87
CA GLN A 132 -16.96 -5.08 -25.85
C GLN A 132 -18.30 -4.39 -25.62
N GLY A 133 -18.28 -3.07 -25.61
CA GLY A 133 -19.47 -2.23 -25.45
C GLY A 133 -19.98 -2.08 -24.01
N MET A 134 -19.30 -2.68 -23.00
CA MET A 134 -19.67 -2.52 -21.60
C MET A 134 -19.23 -1.15 -21.06
N THR A 135 -19.98 -0.64 -20.07
CA THR A 135 -19.52 0.44 -19.19
C THR A 135 -18.82 -0.20 -18.00
N VAL A 136 -17.57 0.17 -17.77
CA VAL A 136 -16.74 -0.39 -16.68
C VAL A 136 -16.22 0.69 -15.78
N GLY A 137 -15.87 0.32 -14.53
CA GLY A 137 -15.27 1.21 -13.55
C GLY A 137 -13.81 0.84 -13.27
N VAL A 138 -13.02 1.85 -12.94
CA VAL A 138 -11.63 1.69 -12.48
C VAL A 138 -11.27 2.85 -11.55
N GLN A 139 -10.40 2.62 -10.56
CA GLN A 139 -9.94 3.68 -9.67
C GLN A 139 -8.92 4.57 -10.36
N VAL A 140 -9.13 5.90 -10.25
CA VAL A 140 -8.23 6.92 -10.79
C VAL A 140 -6.82 6.81 -10.20
N GLY A 141 -5.81 7.01 -11.05
CA GLY A 141 -4.40 6.96 -10.65
C GLY A 141 -3.81 5.55 -10.50
N THR A 142 -4.62 4.48 -10.67
CA THR A 142 -4.09 3.11 -10.69
C THR A 142 -3.38 2.80 -12.02
N ALA A 143 -2.54 1.77 -12.02
CA ALA A 143 -1.85 1.31 -13.22
C ALA A 143 -2.81 0.68 -14.25
N PHE A 144 -4.05 0.44 -13.87
CA PHE A 144 -5.06 -0.21 -14.71
C PHE A 144 -5.76 0.77 -15.67
N VAL A 145 -5.80 2.07 -15.33
CA VAL A 145 -6.56 3.09 -16.08
C VAL A 145 -6.13 3.14 -17.55
N GLU A 146 -4.83 3.34 -17.78
CA GLU A 146 -4.29 3.53 -19.13
C GLU A 146 -4.51 2.31 -20.04
N PRO A 147 -4.20 1.05 -19.66
CA PRO A 147 -4.47 -0.12 -20.46
C PRO A 147 -5.96 -0.31 -20.78
N ILE A 148 -6.84 -0.07 -19.79
CA ILE A 148 -8.30 -0.19 -19.97
C ILE A 148 -8.80 0.85 -20.97
N GLN A 149 -8.41 2.12 -20.83
CA GLN A 149 -8.82 3.18 -21.74
C GLN A 149 -8.25 3.00 -23.16
N LYS A 150 -6.97 2.63 -23.27
CA LYS A 150 -6.30 2.40 -24.57
C LYS A 150 -6.80 1.16 -25.31
N SER A 151 -7.46 0.22 -24.62
CA SER A 151 -8.01 -0.97 -25.27
C SER A 151 -9.06 -0.64 -26.35
N GLY A 152 -9.77 0.48 -26.19
CA GLY A 152 -10.85 0.89 -27.10
C GLY A 152 -12.07 -0.05 -27.14
N VAL A 153 -12.12 -1.03 -26.24
CA VAL A 153 -13.14 -2.09 -26.21
C VAL A 153 -14.42 -1.63 -25.52
N PHE A 154 -14.28 -0.81 -24.50
CA PHE A 154 -15.39 -0.40 -23.63
C PHE A 154 -16.20 0.75 -24.24
N LYS A 155 -17.53 0.73 -24.01
CA LYS A 155 -18.39 1.87 -24.32
C LYS A 155 -18.03 3.10 -23.49
N GLU A 156 -17.72 2.87 -22.21
CA GLU A 156 -17.37 3.92 -21.28
C GLU A 156 -16.45 3.34 -20.16
N VAL A 157 -15.44 4.11 -19.77
CA VAL A 157 -14.59 3.81 -18.62
C VAL A 157 -14.81 4.88 -17.57
N LYS A 158 -15.57 4.57 -16.53
CA LYS A 158 -15.83 5.48 -15.40
C LYS A 158 -14.68 5.44 -14.42
N LEU A 159 -14.18 6.63 -14.07
CA LEU A 159 -13.12 6.78 -13.07
C LEU A 159 -13.74 7.05 -11.70
N TYR A 160 -13.27 6.33 -10.69
CA TYR A 160 -13.72 6.44 -9.30
C TYR A 160 -12.56 6.84 -8.40
N ASP A 161 -12.81 7.70 -7.41
CA ASP A 161 -11.79 8.13 -6.45
C ASP A 161 -11.37 6.99 -5.50
N ASN A 162 -12.28 6.07 -5.23
CA ASN A 162 -12.03 4.96 -4.31
C ASN A 162 -12.80 3.69 -4.70
N PRO A 163 -12.32 2.50 -4.27
CA PRO A 163 -12.99 1.22 -4.54
C PRO A 163 -14.43 1.12 -4.04
N PRO A 164 -14.81 1.59 -2.82
CA PRO A 164 -16.18 1.47 -2.34
C PRO A 164 -17.22 2.13 -3.25
N ASP A 165 -16.93 3.30 -3.84
CA ASP A 165 -17.87 3.99 -4.72
C ASP A 165 -18.08 3.20 -6.03
N MET A 166 -16.98 2.69 -6.60
CA MET A 166 -17.05 1.82 -7.77
C MET A 166 -17.84 0.54 -7.49
N MET A 167 -17.57 -0.12 -6.37
CA MET A 167 -18.26 -1.35 -5.98
C MET A 167 -19.75 -1.11 -5.73
N ARG A 168 -20.13 0.04 -5.17
CA ARG A 168 -21.53 0.43 -4.98
C ARG A 168 -22.27 0.56 -6.32
N ASP A 169 -21.64 1.21 -7.30
CA ASP A 169 -22.21 1.35 -8.65
C ASP A 169 -22.30 0.02 -9.38
N ALA A 170 -21.27 -0.83 -9.28
CA ALA A 170 -21.31 -2.17 -9.83
C ALA A 170 -22.41 -3.03 -9.17
N ASN A 171 -22.51 -3.00 -7.83
CA ASN A 171 -23.52 -3.76 -7.10
C ASN A 171 -24.97 -3.33 -7.40
N ALA A 172 -25.15 -2.06 -7.80
CA ALA A 172 -26.43 -1.50 -8.26
C ALA A 172 -26.67 -1.68 -9.76
N GLY A 173 -25.74 -2.29 -10.51
CA GLY A 173 -25.86 -2.49 -11.96
C GLY A 173 -25.70 -1.22 -12.81
N ARG A 174 -25.16 -0.13 -12.23
CA ARG A 174 -24.91 1.13 -12.96
C ARG A 174 -23.69 1.04 -13.87
N ILE A 175 -22.78 0.12 -13.58
CA ILE A 175 -21.68 -0.33 -14.43
C ILE A 175 -21.74 -1.85 -14.55
N GLN A 176 -21.31 -2.40 -15.68
CA GLN A 176 -21.38 -3.84 -15.94
C GLN A 176 -20.17 -4.59 -15.39
N GLY A 177 -19.05 -3.90 -15.15
CA GLY A 177 -17.85 -4.48 -14.57
C GLY A 177 -17.02 -3.44 -13.82
N GLY A 178 -16.25 -3.89 -12.85
CA GLY A 178 -15.28 -3.07 -12.12
C GLY A 178 -13.92 -3.74 -12.10
N PHE A 179 -12.89 -3.00 -12.51
CA PHE A 179 -11.50 -3.44 -12.45
C PHE A 179 -10.81 -2.87 -11.21
N MET A 180 -10.18 -3.73 -10.45
CA MET A 180 -9.37 -3.35 -9.31
C MET A 180 -8.37 -4.45 -8.96
N ASP A 181 -7.51 -4.13 -8.02
CA ASP A 181 -6.56 -5.09 -7.45
C ASP A 181 -7.27 -6.39 -7.04
N PHE A 182 -6.88 -7.53 -7.62
CA PHE A 182 -7.55 -8.80 -7.37
C PHE A 182 -7.66 -9.13 -5.87
N PRO A 183 -6.59 -8.99 -5.04
CA PRO A 183 -6.70 -9.29 -3.63
C PRO A 183 -7.65 -8.35 -2.87
N ILE A 184 -7.75 -7.08 -3.28
CA ILE A 184 -8.68 -6.11 -2.69
C ILE A 184 -10.12 -6.52 -3.00
N ALA A 185 -10.42 -6.77 -4.28
CA ALA A 185 -11.75 -7.21 -4.70
C ALA A 185 -12.17 -8.49 -3.99
N ALA A 186 -11.32 -9.52 -4.01
CA ALA A 186 -11.58 -10.79 -3.37
C ALA A 186 -11.86 -10.62 -1.87
N TYR A 187 -11.01 -9.88 -1.16
CA TYR A 187 -11.19 -9.63 0.27
C TYR A 187 -12.50 -8.91 0.58
N ILE A 188 -12.80 -7.79 -0.11
CA ILE A 188 -14.01 -7.00 0.16
C ILE A 188 -15.28 -7.82 -0.13
N LEU A 189 -15.29 -8.65 -1.15
CA LEU A 189 -16.43 -9.51 -1.47
C LEU A 189 -16.70 -10.55 -0.39
N THR A 190 -15.67 -11.04 0.32
CA THR A 190 -15.88 -11.97 1.46
C THR A 190 -16.57 -11.31 2.66
N GLN A 191 -16.53 -9.98 2.77
CA GLN A 191 -17.18 -9.24 3.85
C GLN A 191 -18.71 -9.13 3.68
N GLY A 192 -19.26 -9.53 2.51
CA GLY A 192 -20.70 -9.57 2.26
C GLY A 192 -21.37 -8.22 2.03
N ASN A 193 -20.65 -7.11 2.02
CA ASN A 193 -21.20 -5.75 1.86
C ASN A 193 -21.74 -5.48 0.45
N TYR A 194 -21.37 -6.30 -0.53
CA TYR A 194 -21.78 -6.18 -1.92
C TYR A 194 -22.38 -7.51 -2.41
N PRO A 195 -23.60 -7.85 -1.94
CA PRO A 195 -24.17 -9.20 -2.10
C PRO A 195 -24.45 -9.57 -3.56
N ASN A 196 -24.58 -8.60 -4.46
CA ASN A 196 -24.87 -8.84 -5.88
C ASN A 196 -23.60 -9.01 -6.72
N LEU A 197 -22.38 -8.84 -6.16
CA LEU A 197 -21.14 -8.93 -6.91
C LEU A 197 -20.44 -10.29 -6.73
N LYS A 198 -19.72 -10.68 -7.77
CA LYS A 198 -18.77 -11.80 -7.79
C LYS A 198 -17.51 -11.43 -8.57
N MET A 199 -16.41 -12.13 -8.31
CA MET A 199 -15.26 -12.13 -9.21
C MET A 199 -15.58 -12.91 -10.48
N ALA A 200 -15.17 -12.39 -11.63
CA ALA A 200 -15.16 -13.13 -12.90
C ALA A 200 -14.00 -14.14 -12.87
N GLN A 201 -14.31 -15.40 -12.56
CA GLN A 201 -13.29 -16.43 -12.28
C GLN A 201 -12.40 -16.78 -13.49
N SER A 202 -12.95 -16.65 -14.71
CA SER A 202 -12.21 -16.96 -15.96
C SER A 202 -11.29 -15.82 -16.40
N TYR A 203 -11.43 -14.62 -15.79
CA TYR A 203 -10.70 -13.44 -16.22
C TYR A 203 -9.19 -13.59 -15.94
N GLN A 204 -8.40 -13.31 -16.98
CA GLN A 204 -6.94 -13.30 -16.89
C GLN A 204 -6.45 -11.85 -16.82
N PRO A 205 -5.65 -11.48 -15.81
CA PRO A 205 -5.17 -10.11 -15.67
C PRO A 205 -4.37 -9.67 -16.90
N THR A 206 -4.67 -8.48 -17.40
CA THR A 206 -3.91 -7.82 -18.47
C THR A 206 -2.70 -7.07 -17.88
N VAL A 207 -2.84 -6.55 -16.66
CA VAL A 207 -1.80 -5.79 -15.97
C VAL A 207 -1.36 -6.54 -14.73
N MET A 208 -0.16 -7.11 -14.78
CA MET A 208 0.51 -7.70 -13.62
C MET A 208 1.54 -6.72 -13.08
N GLY A 209 1.59 -6.52 -11.78
CA GLY A 209 2.52 -5.60 -11.16
C GLY A 209 3.07 -6.07 -9.82
N SER A 210 4.21 -5.51 -9.46
CA SER A 210 4.82 -5.69 -8.13
C SER A 210 4.60 -4.44 -7.29
N LEU A 211 4.35 -4.62 -6.00
CA LEU A 211 4.24 -3.55 -5.03
C LEU A 211 5.60 -3.18 -4.45
N GLY A 212 5.81 -1.89 -4.22
CA GLY A 212 6.96 -1.37 -3.50
C GLY A 212 6.60 -0.17 -2.63
N LEU A 213 7.46 0.15 -1.69
CA LEU A 213 7.42 1.42 -0.98
C LEU A 213 8.04 2.48 -1.88
N ALA A 214 7.34 3.61 -2.09
CA ALA A 214 7.89 4.67 -2.93
C ALA A 214 8.50 5.80 -2.08
N THR A 215 9.63 6.33 -2.53
CA THR A 215 10.32 7.49 -1.95
C THR A 215 10.56 8.55 -3.03
N ARG A 216 10.93 9.76 -2.61
CA ARG A 216 11.41 10.76 -3.58
C ARG A 216 12.68 10.27 -4.28
N LYS A 217 12.88 10.70 -5.52
CA LYS A 217 14.06 10.31 -6.30
C LYS A 217 15.39 10.79 -5.71
N ASP A 218 15.36 11.94 -5.07
CA ASP A 218 16.52 12.58 -4.44
C ASP A 218 16.83 12.02 -3.04
N ASP A 219 15.93 11.23 -2.46
CA ASP A 219 16.10 10.64 -1.11
C ASP A 219 16.67 9.21 -1.19
N THR A 220 17.84 9.10 -1.78
CA THR A 220 18.54 7.81 -1.94
C THR A 220 18.92 7.19 -0.60
N ALA A 221 19.23 8.01 0.40
CA ALA A 221 19.60 7.53 1.74
C ALA A 221 18.41 6.82 2.44
N LEU A 222 17.20 7.36 2.33
CA LEU A 222 16.00 6.71 2.86
C LEU A 222 15.70 5.42 2.11
N LEU A 223 15.79 5.43 0.78
CA LEU A 223 15.58 4.24 -0.06
C LEU A 223 16.55 3.11 0.29
N ASP A 224 17.84 3.41 0.47
CA ASP A 224 18.85 2.44 0.85
C ASP A 224 18.57 1.83 2.23
N ARG A 225 18.13 2.63 3.20
CA ARG A 225 17.72 2.16 4.52
C ARG A 225 16.52 1.22 4.42
N ILE A 226 15.52 1.58 3.61
CA ILE A 226 14.32 0.75 3.37
C ILE A 226 14.73 -0.59 2.73
N ASN A 227 15.56 -0.58 1.68
CA ASN A 227 15.97 -1.81 0.99
C ASN A 227 16.79 -2.74 1.88
N LYS A 228 17.72 -2.21 2.68
CA LYS A 228 18.48 -2.99 3.67
C LYS A 228 17.56 -3.65 4.69
N ALA A 229 16.55 -2.91 5.19
CA ALA A 229 15.56 -3.44 6.10
C ALA A 229 14.70 -4.53 5.43
N LEU A 230 14.22 -4.29 4.21
CA LEU A 230 13.42 -5.28 3.47
C LEU A 230 14.20 -6.56 3.19
N THR A 231 15.46 -6.46 2.78
CA THR A 231 16.32 -7.64 2.55
C THR A 231 16.41 -8.50 3.80
N LYS A 232 16.59 -7.90 4.98
CA LYS A 232 16.65 -8.61 6.27
C LYS A 232 15.29 -9.21 6.64
N LEU A 233 14.21 -8.44 6.52
CA LEU A 233 12.84 -8.88 6.86
C LEU A 233 12.31 -9.97 5.92
N LYS A 234 12.79 -10.03 4.68
CA LYS A 234 12.55 -11.16 3.77
C LYS A 234 13.33 -12.39 4.18
N ALA A 235 14.62 -12.22 4.48
CA ALA A 235 15.50 -13.34 4.86
C ALA A 235 15.08 -14.04 6.16
N ASP A 236 14.53 -13.30 7.14
CA ASP A 236 14.04 -13.85 8.40
C ASP A 236 12.57 -14.30 8.36
N GLY A 237 11.90 -14.20 7.20
CA GLY A 237 10.50 -14.58 6.98
C GLY A 237 9.47 -13.63 7.58
N SER A 238 9.86 -12.43 8.03
CA SER A 238 8.92 -11.45 8.60
C SER A 238 7.91 -10.96 7.57
N ILE A 239 8.33 -10.72 6.33
CA ILE A 239 7.41 -10.32 5.25
C ILE A 239 6.37 -11.42 5.00
N ASP A 240 6.79 -12.69 4.94
CA ASP A 240 5.87 -13.82 4.72
C ASP A 240 4.89 -13.98 5.88
N ARG A 241 5.32 -13.78 7.13
CA ARG A 241 4.42 -13.79 8.29
C ARG A 241 3.38 -12.66 8.22
N ILE A 242 3.77 -11.47 7.77
CA ILE A 242 2.83 -10.35 7.57
C ILE A 242 1.82 -10.71 6.47
N LEU A 243 2.27 -11.21 5.32
CA LEU A 243 1.39 -11.62 4.23
C LEU A 243 0.40 -12.69 4.69
N LYS A 244 0.87 -13.73 5.40
CA LYS A 244 0.00 -14.80 5.96
C LYS A 244 -1.02 -14.28 6.96
N LYS A 245 -0.64 -13.36 7.85
CA LYS A 245 -1.57 -12.69 8.80
C LYS A 245 -2.79 -12.12 8.10
N TRP A 246 -2.61 -11.62 6.89
CA TRP A 246 -3.65 -10.95 6.10
C TRP A 246 -4.26 -11.83 4.99
N GLY A 247 -3.93 -13.14 4.98
CA GLY A 247 -4.48 -14.09 4.00
C GLY A 247 -3.88 -13.97 2.59
N LEU A 248 -2.71 -13.35 2.46
CA LEU A 248 -1.99 -13.18 1.18
C LEU A 248 -0.78 -14.10 1.04
N GLY A 249 -0.51 -14.93 2.02
CA GLY A 249 0.57 -15.93 1.98
C GLY A 249 0.17 -17.15 1.16
N ALA A 250 1.16 -17.80 0.49
CA ALA A 250 1.01 -19.12 -0.10
C ALA A 250 0.94 -20.20 0.98
#